data_b1120af688fe22088ccffb8d05ad1d36
#
_entry.id   b1120af688fe22088ccffb8d05ad1d36
#
_cell.length_a   1.000
_cell.length_b   1.000
_cell.length_c   1.000
_cell.angle_alpha   90.00
_cell.angle_beta   90.00
_cell.angle_gamma   90.00
#
_symmetry.space_group_name_H-M   'P 1'
#
loop_
_entity.id
_entity.type
_entity.pdbx_description
1 polymer ?
#
loop_
_entity_poly.entity_id
_entity_poly.type
_entity_poly.pdbx_seq_one_letter_code
_entity_poly.pdbx_strand_id
1 'polypeptide(L)'
;MPLKDPDPLRALGAFLTGSEADGVAARLAAGATLSQALVVVPAPRRQRARELMSAAGLGPQDRERTVAVLSAVAGAAARLREVRPVWTAPAGMVGAGALTGDVAALIRGANTSVVCATYNLQPTSALWAALVDLRQRRPGVAVRLYVDAQAADGPFKGRGGASRVGGVGGRGGTGVRGTAAASRRAPGLSTGEMARRLRGAVVMRTRAPEDGMRAVTSHAKLLSIDHRFLLVGSANLSYSAEERNVELGLRLDDPALAHGVEKQ
;
A
#
# COMPACT_ATOMS: atom_id res chain seq x y z
N MET A 1 18.00 1.95 -38.29
CA MET A 1 16.58 1.69 -38.63
C MET A 1 15.74 2.77 -38.01
N PRO A 2 14.93 3.54 -38.75
CA PRO A 2 13.99 4.46 -38.15
C PRO A 2 12.98 3.68 -37.32
N LEU A 3 12.74 4.10 -36.07
CA LEU A 3 11.69 3.57 -35.23
C LEU A 3 10.36 3.79 -35.97
N LYS A 4 9.67 2.70 -36.28
CA LYS A 4 8.36 2.71 -36.91
C LYS A 4 7.45 3.54 -35.99
N ASP A 5 6.76 4.55 -36.54
CA ASP A 5 5.81 5.35 -35.77
C ASP A 5 4.87 4.43 -34.98
N PRO A 6 4.64 4.69 -33.69
CA PRO A 6 3.79 3.83 -32.88
C PRO A 6 2.40 3.78 -33.51
N ASP A 7 1.82 2.58 -33.57
CA ASP A 7 0.44 2.36 -34.01
C ASP A 7 -0.49 3.41 -33.34
N PRO A 8 -1.24 4.19 -34.13
CA PRO A 8 -2.10 5.25 -33.60
C PRO A 8 -3.10 4.80 -32.54
N LEU A 9 -3.64 3.58 -32.64
CA LEU A 9 -4.53 3.00 -31.63
C LEU A 9 -3.78 2.74 -30.33
N ARG A 10 -2.56 2.21 -30.41
CA ARG A 10 -1.71 1.99 -29.23
C ARG A 10 -1.33 3.33 -28.59
N ALA A 11 -0.98 4.34 -29.40
CA ALA A 11 -0.65 5.67 -28.89
C ALA A 11 -1.86 6.32 -28.20
N LEU A 12 -3.06 6.16 -28.72
CA LEU A 12 -4.29 6.63 -28.09
C LEU A 12 -4.57 5.90 -26.77
N GLY A 13 -4.46 4.58 -26.77
CA GLY A 13 -4.64 3.75 -25.56
C GLY A 13 -3.63 4.05 -24.45
N ALA A 14 -2.39 4.40 -24.81
CA ALA A 14 -1.37 4.83 -23.84
C ALA A 14 -1.60 6.26 -23.35
N PHE A 15 -2.29 7.10 -24.13
CA PHE A 15 -2.53 8.49 -23.78
C PHE A 15 -3.76 8.70 -22.90
N LEU A 16 -4.90 8.06 -23.22
CA LEU A 16 -6.14 8.21 -22.45
C LEU A 16 -6.10 7.34 -21.18
N THR A 17 -6.54 7.91 -20.08
CA THR A 17 -6.87 7.09 -18.90
C THR A 17 -8.16 6.29 -19.15
N GLY A 18 -8.37 5.21 -18.38
CA GLY A 18 -9.58 4.42 -18.49
C GLY A 18 -10.85 5.23 -18.28
N SER A 19 -10.86 6.12 -17.29
CA SER A 19 -12.00 7.00 -17.01
C SER A 19 -12.23 8.06 -18.10
N GLU A 20 -11.15 8.58 -18.71
CA GLU A 20 -11.28 9.49 -19.86
C GLU A 20 -11.87 8.75 -21.06
N ALA A 21 -11.36 7.56 -21.38
CA ALA A 21 -11.86 6.75 -22.50
C ALA A 21 -13.32 6.36 -22.30
N ASP A 22 -13.70 5.91 -21.11
CA ASP A 22 -15.09 5.57 -20.76
C ASP A 22 -16.00 6.77 -20.85
N GLY A 23 -15.60 7.91 -20.29
CA GLY A 23 -16.40 9.15 -20.33
C GLY A 23 -16.58 9.71 -21.75
N VAL A 24 -15.56 9.60 -22.62
CA VAL A 24 -15.69 9.99 -24.04
C VAL A 24 -16.63 9.02 -24.76
N ALA A 25 -16.48 7.70 -24.56
CA ALA A 25 -17.34 6.67 -25.15
C ALA A 25 -18.82 6.88 -24.77
N ALA A 26 -19.11 7.06 -23.49
CA ALA A 26 -20.46 7.28 -22.99
C ALA A 26 -21.13 8.51 -23.62
N ARG A 27 -20.40 9.63 -23.73
CA ARG A 27 -20.93 10.85 -24.34
C ARG A 27 -21.15 10.69 -25.85
N LEU A 28 -20.28 10.02 -26.58
CA LEU A 28 -20.45 9.73 -27.99
C LEU A 28 -21.65 8.80 -28.20
N ALA A 29 -21.81 7.77 -27.36
CA ALA A 29 -22.97 6.88 -27.40
C ALA A 29 -24.28 7.64 -27.16
N ALA A 30 -24.29 8.65 -26.29
CA ALA A 30 -25.41 9.53 -26.04
C ALA A 30 -25.65 10.60 -27.13
N GLY A 31 -24.94 10.55 -28.25
CA GLY A 31 -25.14 11.47 -29.40
C GLY A 31 -24.34 12.77 -29.34
N ALA A 32 -23.47 12.98 -28.37
CA ALA A 32 -22.66 14.18 -28.29
C ALA A 32 -21.68 14.30 -29.48
N THR A 33 -21.32 15.52 -29.84
CA THR A 33 -20.23 15.80 -30.79
C THR A 33 -18.90 15.41 -30.17
N LEU A 34 -17.85 15.18 -30.99
CA LEU A 34 -16.53 14.88 -30.49
C LEU A 34 -15.98 15.98 -29.55
N SER A 35 -16.26 17.23 -29.86
CA SER A 35 -15.85 18.35 -29.00
C SER A 35 -16.52 18.31 -27.63
N GLN A 36 -17.80 17.99 -27.58
CA GLN A 36 -18.55 17.83 -26.33
C GLN A 36 -18.10 16.58 -25.57
N ALA A 37 -17.82 15.49 -26.27
CA ALA A 37 -17.35 14.27 -25.64
C ALA A 37 -15.98 14.45 -24.98
N LEU A 38 -15.05 15.15 -25.64
CA LEU A 38 -13.70 15.42 -25.15
C LEU A 38 -13.64 16.37 -23.94
N VAL A 39 -14.76 16.96 -23.49
CA VAL A 39 -14.76 17.81 -22.28
C VAL A 39 -14.33 17.05 -21.03
N VAL A 40 -14.51 15.72 -20.96
CA VAL A 40 -14.04 14.88 -19.85
C VAL A 40 -12.51 14.79 -19.75
N VAL A 41 -11.84 15.05 -20.87
CA VAL A 41 -10.37 15.12 -20.90
C VAL A 41 -9.94 16.50 -20.42
N PRO A 42 -8.92 16.62 -19.53
CA PRO A 42 -8.40 17.91 -19.08
C PRO A 42 -8.01 18.84 -20.26
N ALA A 43 -8.32 20.12 -20.14
CA ALA A 43 -8.18 21.09 -21.22
C ALA A 43 -6.81 21.05 -21.96
N PRO A 44 -5.66 20.97 -21.27
CA PRO A 44 -4.35 20.92 -21.93
C PRO A 44 -4.12 19.67 -22.79
N ARG A 45 -4.89 18.60 -22.55
CA ARG A 45 -4.74 17.30 -23.22
C ARG A 45 -5.74 17.08 -24.37
N ARG A 46 -6.80 17.89 -24.47
CA ARG A 46 -7.91 17.70 -25.44
C ARG A 46 -7.45 17.73 -26.88
N GLN A 47 -6.57 18.66 -27.23
CA GLN A 47 -6.06 18.77 -28.59
C GLN A 47 -5.30 17.52 -28.99
N ARG A 48 -4.41 17.04 -28.11
CA ARG A 48 -3.65 15.82 -28.36
C ARG A 48 -4.55 14.57 -28.44
N ALA A 49 -5.56 14.47 -27.60
CA ALA A 49 -6.57 13.40 -27.68
C ALA A 49 -7.27 13.39 -29.05
N ARG A 50 -7.68 14.58 -29.54
CA ARG A 50 -8.31 14.72 -30.85
C ARG A 50 -7.41 14.27 -32.00
N GLU A 51 -6.14 14.68 -31.99
CA GLU A 51 -5.15 14.29 -32.98
C GLU A 51 -4.94 12.78 -33.00
N LEU A 52 -4.79 12.16 -31.85
CA LEU A 52 -4.61 10.71 -31.74
C LEU A 52 -5.85 9.93 -32.20
N MET A 53 -7.05 10.40 -31.83
CA MET A 53 -8.29 9.81 -32.32
C MET A 53 -8.38 9.91 -33.85
N SER A 54 -8.10 11.08 -34.42
CA SER A 54 -8.09 11.29 -35.88
C SER A 54 -7.07 10.38 -36.56
N ALA A 55 -5.84 10.30 -36.05
CA ALA A 55 -4.80 9.44 -36.58
C ALA A 55 -5.18 7.94 -36.51
N ALA A 56 -5.96 7.54 -35.51
CA ALA A 56 -6.50 6.20 -35.34
C ALA A 56 -7.76 5.94 -36.21
N GLY A 57 -8.21 6.91 -37.01
CA GLY A 57 -9.43 6.81 -37.80
C GLY A 57 -10.70 6.75 -36.94
N LEU A 58 -10.66 7.32 -35.74
CA LEU A 58 -11.78 7.35 -34.81
C LEU A 58 -12.43 8.74 -34.80
N GLY A 59 -13.74 8.78 -34.94
CA GLY A 59 -14.46 10.03 -34.98
C GLY A 59 -15.97 9.83 -35.13
N PRO A 60 -16.72 10.95 -35.33
CA PRO A 60 -18.16 10.90 -35.41
C PRO A 60 -18.70 10.20 -36.68
N GLN A 61 -17.86 10.03 -37.71
CA GLN A 61 -18.23 9.34 -38.95
C GLN A 61 -18.42 7.83 -38.74
N ASP A 62 -17.69 7.24 -37.83
CA ASP A 62 -17.85 5.84 -37.41
C ASP A 62 -18.01 5.80 -35.88
N ARG A 63 -19.14 6.25 -35.42
CA ARG A 63 -19.45 6.39 -33.98
C ARG A 63 -19.42 5.05 -33.27
N GLU A 64 -20.01 4.03 -33.86
CA GLU A 64 -20.10 2.71 -33.25
C GLU A 64 -18.75 2.11 -33.02
N ARG A 65 -17.89 2.10 -34.02
CA ARG A 65 -16.49 1.66 -33.91
C ARG A 65 -15.71 2.51 -32.89
N THR A 66 -15.90 3.83 -32.91
CA THR A 66 -15.23 4.74 -31.98
C THR A 66 -15.60 4.42 -30.53
N VAL A 67 -16.88 4.21 -30.24
CA VAL A 67 -17.36 3.83 -28.92
C VAL A 67 -16.81 2.45 -28.53
N ALA A 68 -16.86 1.46 -29.42
CA ALA A 68 -16.34 0.12 -29.14
C ALA A 68 -14.83 0.14 -28.79
N VAL A 69 -14.01 0.88 -29.57
CA VAL A 69 -12.58 0.99 -29.32
C VAL A 69 -12.32 1.72 -27.99
N LEU A 70 -12.99 2.83 -27.72
CA LEU A 70 -12.81 3.56 -26.46
C LEU A 70 -13.26 2.74 -25.26
N SER A 71 -14.35 1.98 -25.37
CA SER A 71 -14.80 1.04 -24.34
C SER A 71 -13.77 -0.09 -24.12
N ALA A 72 -13.15 -0.58 -25.19
CA ALA A 72 -12.05 -1.56 -25.07
C ALA A 72 -10.83 -0.96 -24.38
N VAL A 73 -10.45 0.29 -24.69
CA VAL A 73 -9.37 1.02 -24.00
C VAL A 73 -9.72 1.21 -22.51
N ALA A 74 -10.95 1.61 -22.21
CA ALA A 74 -11.44 1.75 -20.84
C ALA A 74 -11.37 0.42 -20.09
N GLY A 75 -11.85 -0.66 -20.69
CA GLY A 75 -11.82 -2.00 -20.12
C GLY A 75 -10.39 -2.55 -19.92
N ALA A 76 -9.49 -2.28 -20.85
CA ALA A 76 -8.08 -2.63 -20.73
C ALA A 76 -7.40 -1.83 -19.61
N ALA A 77 -7.71 -0.53 -19.52
CA ALA A 77 -7.19 0.36 -18.48
C ALA A 77 -7.85 0.12 -17.11
N ALA A 78 -9.11 -0.34 -17.07
CA ALA A 78 -9.75 -0.76 -15.81
C ALA A 78 -9.08 -1.99 -15.18
N ARG A 79 -8.35 -2.78 -15.96
CA ARG A 79 -7.44 -3.82 -15.45
C ARG A 79 -6.12 -3.26 -14.94
N LEU A 80 -5.82 -2.01 -15.21
CA LEU A 80 -4.59 -1.32 -14.90
C LEU A 80 -4.86 -0.22 -13.85
N ARG A 81 -4.82 -0.64 -12.55
CA ARG A 81 -4.34 0.23 -11.47
C ARG A 81 -5.28 1.34 -11.04
N GLU A 82 -6.29 1.01 -10.32
CA GLU A 82 -6.86 2.03 -9.45
C GLU A 82 -5.86 2.31 -8.31
N VAL A 83 -5.21 3.46 -8.37
CA VAL A 83 -4.37 3.97 -7.28
C VAL A 83 -5.20 4.96 -6.48
N ARG A 84 -5.47 4.62 -5.22
CA ARG A 84 -6.21 5.49 -4.30
C ARG A 84 -5.32 5.91 -3.15
N PRO A 85 -5.10 7.22 -2.92
CA PRO A 85 -4.50 7.69 -1.69
C PRO A 85 -5.45 7.45 -0.53
N VAL A 86 -4.93 6.93 0.57
CA VAL A 86 -5.67 6.67 1.81
C VAL A 86 -4.87 7.25 2.98
N TRP A 87 -5.57 7.89 3.92
CA TRP A 87 -4.94 8.63 5.00
C TRP A 87 -5.40 8.11 6.35
N THR A 88 -4.50 8.16 7.35
CA THR A 88 -4.89 8.27 8.75
C THR A 88 -4.63 9.68 9.24
N ALA A 89 -5.46 10.17 10.13
CA ALA A 89 -5.23 11.42 10.82
C ALA A 89 -5.94 11.41 12.18
N PRO A 90 -5.47 12.20 13.15
CA PRO A 90 -6.16 12.37 14.42
C PRO A 90 -7.61 12.80 14.25
N ALA A 91 -8.48 12.36 15.16
CA ALA A 91 -9.88 12.73 15.14
C ALA A 91 -10.06 14.26 15.13
N GLY A 92 -10.94 14.75 14.27
CA GLY A 92 -11.23 16.19 14.10
C GLY A 92 -10.44 16.87 12.96
N MET A 93 -9.49 16.21 12.32
CA MET A 93 -8.85 16.73 11.10
C MET A 93 -9.71 16.41 9.87
N VAL A 94 -9.86 17.38 8.97
CA VAL A 94 -10.62 17.22 7.73
C VAL A 94 -9.92 16.18 6.85
N GLY A 95 -10.68 15.21 6.35
CA GLY A 95 -10.14 14.09 5.55
C GLY A 95 -9.57 12.94 6.38
N ALA A 96 -9.75 12.98 7.71
CA ALA A 96 -9.27 11.93 8.59
C ALA A 96 -9.96 10.58 8.31
N GLY A 97 -9.17 9.56 8.13
CA GLY A 97 -9.50 8.30 8.75
C GLY A 97 -10.13 7.18 7.94
N ALA A 98 -10.14 7.21 6.60
CA ALA A 98 -10.60 6.02 5.86
C ALA A 98 -9.61 4.85 5.93
N LEU A 99 -8.29 5.10 6.06
CA LEU A 99 -7.26 4.06 5.95
C LEU A 99 -7.46 2.90 6.92
N THR A 100 -7.60 3.19 8.21
CA THR A 100 -7.67 2.13 9.24
C THR A 100 -8.95 1.30 9.09
N GLY A 101 -10.09 1.96 8.89
CA GLY A 101 -11.38 1.29 8.72
C GLY A 101 -11.44 0.45 7.46
N ASP A 102 -11.03 1.00 6.34
CA ASP A 102 -11.02 0.34 5.03
C ASP A 102 -10.07 -0.86 5.02
N VAL A 103 -8.86 -0.69 5.58
CA VAL A 103 -7.85 -1.76 5.62
C VAL A 103 -8.30 -2.89 6.54
N ALA A 104 -8.87 -2.58 7.70
CA ALA A 104 -9.42 -3.59 8.60
C ALA A 104 -10.59 -4.35 7.95
N ALA A 105 -11.45 -3.67 7.20
CA ALA A 105 -12.53 -4.29 6.44
C ALA A 105 -12.00 -5.22 5.32
N LEU A 106 -10.98 -4.78 4.58
CA LEU A 106 -10.32 -5.58 3.55
C LEU A 106 -9.68 -6.85 4.13
N ILE A 107 -8.99 -6.75 5.27
CA ILE A 107 -8.42 -7.92 5.96
C ILE A 107 -9.53 -8.89 6.37
N ARG A 108 -10.60 -8.42 6.99
CA ARG A 108 -11.72 -9.28 7.40
C ARG A 108 -12.41 -9.94 6.22
N GLY A 109 -12.42 -9.27 5.06
CA GLY A 109 -13.00 -9.75 3.81
C GLY A 109 -12.10 -10.70 3.00
N ALA A 110 -10.83 -10.88 3.38
CA ALA A 110 -9.89 -11.73 2.66
C ALA A 110 -10.38 -13.18 2.52
N ASN A 111 -10.22 -13.75 1.32
CA ASN A 111 -10.68 -15.10 1.00
C ASN A 111 -9.54 -16.08 0.76
N THR A 112 -8.38 -15.61 0.29
CA THR A 112 -7.26 -16.44 -0.13
C THR A 112 -6.02 -16.20 0.71
N SER A 113 -5.58 -14.94 0.80
CA SER A 113 -4.32 -14.61 1.44
C SER A 113 -4.28 -13.19 2.03
N VAL A 114 -3.47 -13.04 3.08
CA VAL A 114 -3.04 -11.76 3.62
C VAL A 114 -1.53 -11.82 3.83
N VAL A 115 -0.79 -10.95 3.16
CA VAL A 115 0.65 -10.76 3.34
C VAL A 115 0.88 -9.36 3.90
N CYS A 116 1.55 -9.28 5.03
CA CYS A 116 1.79 -8.01 5.73
C CYS A 116 3.25 -7.87 6.09
N ALA A 117 3.84 -6.71 5.79
CA ALA A 117 5.13 -6.31 6.32
C ALA A 117 4.99 -5.04 7.14
N THR A 118 5.57 -5.01 8.32
CA THR A 118 5.55 -3.86 9.22
C THR A 118 6.77 -3.84 10.13
N TYR A 119 7.23 -2.65 10.46
CA TYR A 119 8.31 -2.50 11.44
C TYR A 119 7.83 -2.85 12.86
N ASN A 120 6.64 -2.40 13.23
CA ASN A 120 6.07 -2.59 14.57
C ASN A 120 4.59 -2.99 14.47
N LEU A 121 4.21 -3.99 15.25
CA LEU A 121 2.84 -4.49 15.35
C LEU A 121 2.40 -4.45 16.83
N GLN A 122 1.32 -3.75 17.10
CA GLN A 122 0.79 -3.60 18.46
C GLN A 122 -0.54 -4.35 18.63
N PRO A 123 -0.77 -4.97 19.81
CA PRO A 123 -2.01 -5.69 20.07
C PRO A 123 -3.24 -4.77 20.14
N THR A 124 -3.02 -3.47 20.31
CA THR A 124 -4.08 -2.44 20.37
C THR A 124 -4.47 -1.89 19.01
N SER A 125 -3.78 -2.30 17.92
CA SER A 125 -4.12 -1.80 16.59
C SER A 125 -5.38 -2.47 16.04
N ALA A 126 -6.18 -1.71 15.29
CA ALA A 126 -7.37 -2.22 14.60
C ALA A 126 -7.01 -3.30 13.56
N LEU A 127 -5.85 -3.17 12.94
CA LEU A 127 -5.34 -4.13 11.97
C LEU A 127 -4.96 -5.46 12.62
N TRP A 128 -4.35 -5.43 13.82
CA TRP A 128 -4.13 -6.65 14.61
C TRP A 128 -5.44 -7.35 14.96
N ALA A 129 -6.41 -6.58 15.44
CA ALA A 129 -7.74 -7.12 15.74
C ALA A 129 -8.40 -7.77 14.52
N ALA A 130 -8.25 -7.14 13.33
CA ALA A 130 -8.77 -7.69 12.08
C ALA A 130 -8.07 -9.00 11.66
N LEU A 131 -6.76 -9.12 11.86
CA LEU A 131 -6.00 -10.35 11.58
C LEU A 131 -6.41 -11.50 12.52
N VAL A 132 -6.57 -11.22 13.81
CA VAL A 132 -7.03 -12.21 14.79
C VAL A 132 -8.44 -12.70 14.44
N ASP A 133 -9.34 -11.79 14.17
CA ASP A 133 -10.71 -12.08 13.78
C ASP A 133 -10.79 -12.88 12.45
N LEU A 134 -9.99 -12.53 11.45
CA LEU A 134 -9.86 -13.30 10.22
C LEU A 134 -9.43 -14.74 10.49
N ARG A 135 -8.38 -14.93 11.31
CA ARG A 135 -7.88 -16.28 11.64
C ARG A 135 -8.89 -17.13 12.38
N GLN A 136 -9.71 -16.51 13.23
CA GLN A 136 -10.78 -17.22 13.94
C GLN A 136 -11.92 -17.65 13.00
N ARG A 137 -12.35 -16.75 12.13
CA ARG A 137 -13.51 -17.00 11.25
C ARG A 137 -13.15 -17.75 9.97
N ARG A 138 -11.94 -17.57 9.44
CA ARG A 138 -11.49 -18.14 8.16
C ARG A 138 -10.09 -18.78 8.30
N PRO A 139 -9.96 -19.91 9.00
CA PRO A 139 -8.66 -20.56 9.23
C PRO A 139 -7.96 -21.02 7.94
N GLY A 140 -8.69 -21.18 6.84
CA GLY A 140 -8.12 -21.54 5.53
C GLY A 140 -7.40 -20.41 4.80
N VAL A 141 -7.59 -19.13 5.19
CA VAL A 141 -6.89 -18.00 4.56
C VAL A 141 -5.41 -18.02 4.96
N ALA A 142 -4.52 -17.99 3.98
CA ALA A 142 -3.08 -17.94 4.22
C ALA A 142 -2.68 -16.56 4.80
N VAL A 143 -2.04 -16.53 5.96
CA VAL A 143 -1.53 -15.28 6.55
C VAL A 143 -0.03 -15.36 6.71
N ARG A 144 0.68 -14.36 6.16
CA ARG A 144 2.13 -14.20 6.29
C ARG A 144 2.44 -12.83 6.87
N LEU A 145 3.24 -12.79 7.92
CA LEU A 145 3.70 -11.57 8.56
C LEU A 145 5.21 -11.47 8.45
N TYR A 146 5.70 -10.33 7.98
CA TYR A 146 7.10 -9.97 7.94
C TYR A 146 7.34 -8.82 8.93
N VAL A 147 8.16 -9.05 9.94
CA VAL A 147 8.40 -8.07 11.01
C VAL A 147 9.88 -7.81 11.21
N ASP A 148 10.21 -6.63 11.72
CA ASP A 148 11.56 -6.36 12.17
C ASP A 148 11.84 -7.09 13.49
N ALA A 149 12.91 -7.89 13.52
CA ALA A 149 13.22 -8.71 14.67
C ALA A 149 13.58 -7.88 15.91
N GLN A 150 14.30 -6.77 15.73
CA GLN A 150 14.70 -5.93 16.87
C GLN A 150 13.51 -5.15 17.44
N ALA A 151 12.60 -4.72 16.59
CA ALA A 151 11.38 -4.05 17.01
C ALA A 151 10.42 -4.99 17.73
N ALA A 152 10.35 -6.27 17.31
CA ALA A 152 9.45 -7.26 17.88
C ALA A 152 10.05 -7.97 19.12
N ASP A 153 11.27 -8.47 19.02
CA ASP A 153 11.89 -9.37 20.01
C ASP A 153 13.00 -8.68 20.84
N GLY A 154 13.31 -7.40 20.53
CA GLY A 154 14.39 -6.65 21.16
C GLY A 154 15.76 -6.88 20.52
N PRO A 155 16.79 -6.21 21.04
CA PRO A 155 18.15 -6.30 20.48
C PRO A 155 18.67 -7.73 20.43
N PHE A 156 19.37 -8.07 19.35
CA PHE A 156 20.06 -9.36 19.27
C PHE A 156 21.10 -9.47 20.39
N LYS A 157 20.98 -10.46 21.26
CA LYS A 157 21.99 -10.79 22.25
C LYS A 157 23.13 -11.49 21.51
N GLY A 158 24.25 -10.76 21.29
CA GLY A 158 25.47 -11.35 20.72
C GLY A 158 25.94 -12.54 21.57
N ARG A 159 26.26 -13.66 20.93
CA ARG A 159 27.04 -14.73 21.55
C ARG A 159 28.48 -14.20 21.70
N GLY A 160 28.84 -13.79 22.89
CA GLY A 160 30.21 -13.39 23.18
C GLY A 160 30.43 -11.88 23.27
N GLY A 161 30.17 -11.35 24.42
CA GLY A 161 30.57 -10.01 24.84
C GLY A 161 30.70 -10.02 26.35
N ALA A 162 31.87 -10.47 26.86
CA ALA A 162 32.21 -10.32 28.26
C ALA A 162 32.05 -8.85 28.65
N SER A 163 31.27 -8.58 29.66
CA SER A 163 31.18 -7.29 30.34
C SER A 163 32.60 -6.77 30.62
N ARG A 164 33.00 -5.73 29.92
CA ARG A 164 34.09 -4.88 30.44
C ARG A 164 33.48 -3.96 31.49
N VAL A 165 33.53 -4.43 32.72
CA VAL A 165 33.50 -3.58 33.91
C VAL A 165 34.85 -2.86 33.95
N GLY A 166 34.84 -1.56 33.97
CA GLY A 166 36.04 -0.79 34.22
C GLY A 166 35.96 0.62 33.63
N GLY A 167 35.66 1.58 34.45
CA GLY A 167 35.72 3.01 34.12
C GLY A 167 35.32 3.88 35.30
N VAL A 168 36.29 4.06 36.18
CA VAL A 168 36.28 4.90 37.39
C VAL A 168 36.14 6.39 36.99
N GLY A 169 35.34 7.17 37.73
CA GLY A 169 35.62 8.53 38.18
C GLY A 169 35.18 9.68 37.27
N GLY A 170 34.25 10.47 37.75
CA GLY A 170 33.92 11.81 37.25
C GLY A 170 32.87 12.48 38.11
N ARG A 171 33.31 13.39 38.96
CA ARG A 171 32.52 14.17 39.91
C ARG A 171 31.55 15.17 39.27
N GLY A 172 30.41 15.37 39.91
CA GLY A 172 29.78 16.67 40.24
C GLY A 172 29.02 17.36 39.10
N GLY A 173 27.72 17.29 39.16
CA GLY A 173 26.82 18.17 38.41
C GLY A 173 25.42 18.05 39.01
N THR A 174 25.02 19.00 39.87
CA THR A 174 23.69 19.16 40.38
C THR A 174 22.78 19.68 39.27
N GLY A 175 22.16 18.79 38.53
CA GLY A 175 21.17 19.12 37.49
C GLY A 175 19.78 18.69 37.94
N VAL A 176 18.87 19.67 38.01
CA VAL A 176 17.45 19.57 38.29
C VAL A 176 16.83 18.39 37.54
N ARG A 177 16.30 17.41 38.27
CA ARG A 177 15.53 16.30 37.73
C ARG A 177 14.19 16.81 37.18
N GLY A 178 14.16 17.23 35.95
CA GLY A 178 12.92 17.27 35.18
C GLY A 178 12.42 15.85 34.99
N THR A 179 11.37 15.48 35.69
CA THR A 179 10.62 14.23 35.42
C THR A 179 9.87 14.36 34.10
N ALA A 180 10.58 14.22 32.98
CA ALA A 180 9.95 13.93 31.71
C ALA A 180 9.31 12.54 31.87
N ALA A 181 7.99 12.52 31.98
CA ALA A 181 7.19 11.31 31.92
C ALA A 181 7.48 10.69 30.55
N ALA A 182 8.40 9.73 30.50
CA ALA A 182 8.64 8.90 29.33
C ALA A 182 7.30 8.22 29.03
N SER A 183 6.62 8.64 27.97
CA SER A 183 5.42 7.99 27.49
C SER A 183 5.79 6.54 27.21
N ARG A 184 5.39 5.64 28.09
CA ARG A 184 5.61 4.20 27.92
C ARG A 184 4.82 3.80 26.68
N ARG A 185 5.48 3.72 25.53
CA ARG A 185 4.92 3.07 24.36
C ARG A 185 4.49 1.66 24.80
N ALA A 186 3.24 1.31 24.52
CA ALA A 186 2.79 -0.05 24.72
C ALA A 186 3.76 -0.99 23.99
N PRO A 187 4.29 -2.03 24.65
CA PRO A 187 5.24 -2.94 24.02
C PRO A 187 4.58 -3.59 22.79
N GLY A 188 5.34 -3.67 21.70
CA GLY A 188 4.94 -4.44 20.52
C GLY A 188 4.79 -5.92 20.86
N LEU A 189 4.12 -6.67 20.00
CA LEU A 189 4.05 -8.13 20.12
C LEU A 189 5.39 -8.75 19.73
N SER A 190 5.88 -9.70 20.50
CA SER A 190 7.00 -10.55 20.08
C SER A 190 6.58 -11.49 18.94
N THR A 191 7.56 -11.95 18.14
CA THR A 191 7.30 -12.91 17.06
C THR A 191 6.64 -14.19 17.56
N GLY A 192 7.05 -14.67 18.74
CA GLY A 192 6.46 -15.83 19.39
C GLY A 192 5.00 -15.62 19.81
N GLU A 193 4.65 -14.42 20.28
CA GLU A 193 3.26 -14.09 20.61
C GLU A 193 2.39 -13.96 19.37
N MET A 194 2.91 -13.34 18.31
CA MET A 194 2.23 -13.25 17.01
C MET A 194 1.88 -14.66 16.50
N ALA A 195 2.85 -15.58 16.48
CA ALA A 195 2.66 -16.95 16.03
C ALA A 195 1.64 -17.73 16.89
N ARG A 196 1.66 -17.53 18.21
CA ARG A 196 0.69 -18.16 19.11
C ARG A 196 -0.73 -17.66 18.92
N ARG A 197 -0.90 -16.34 18.76
CA ARG A 197 -2.23 -15.72 18.65
C ARG A 197 -2.84 -15.87 17.26
N LEU A 198 -2.00 -15.89 16.22
CA LEU A 198 -2.42 -16.10 14.83
C LEU A 198 -2.15 -17.53 14.37
N ARG A 199 -2.72 -18.50 15.06
CA ARG A 199 -2.50 -19.93 14.76
C ARG A 199 -2.62 -20.24 13.28
N GLY A 200 -1.59 -20.90 12.72
CA GLY A 200 -1.51 -21.22 11.29
C GLY A 200 -1.03 -20.07 10.40
N ALA A 201 -0.72 -18.90 10.96
CA ALA A 201 0.01 -17.87 10.22
C ALA A 201 1.52 -18.15 10.21
N VAL A 202 2.18 -17.77 9.13
CA VAL A 202 3.65 -17.79 9.02
C VAL A 202 4.17 -16.42 9.46
N VAL A 203 4.93 -16.40 10.56
CA VAL A 203 5.58 -15.17 11.05
C VAL A 203 7.07 -15.25 10.72
N MET A 204 7.52 -14.33 9.87
CA MET A 204 8.90 -14.19 9.45
C MET A 204 9.49 -12.92 10.04
N ARG A 205 10.79 -12.94 10.31
CA ARG A 205 11.51 -11.80 10.87
C ARG A 205 12.84 -11.59 10.17
N THR A 206 13.40 -10.40 10.29
CA THR A 206 14.75 -10.12 9.83
C THR A 206 15.74 -11.06 10.51
N ARG A 207 16.75 -11.50 9.74
CA ARG A 207 17.78 -12.43 10.23
C ARG A 207 18.68 -11.74 11.27
N ALA A 208 19.14 -12.50 12.25
CA ALA A 208 20.20 -12.04 13.14
C ALA A 208 21.47 -11.75 12.32
N PRO A 209 22.24 -10.71 12.70
CA PRO A 209 23.49 -10.42 12.02
C PRO A 209 24.45 -11.60 12.21
N GLU A 210 25.25 -11.85 11.18
CA GLU A 210 26.44 -12.70 11.28
C GLU A 210 27.55 -11.93 11.99
N ASP A 211 28.57 -12.62 12.51
CA ASP A 211 29.66 -12.01 13.26
C ASP A 211 30.32 -10.87 12.45
N GLY A 212 30.38 -9.70 13.04
CA GLY A 212 30.94 -8.48 12.44
C GLY A 212 30.03 -7.73 11.49
N MET A 213 28.83 -8.24 11.19
CA MET A 213 27.85 -7.55 10.33
C MET A 213 26.83 -6.75 11.14
N ARG A 214 26.29 -5.68 10.53
CA ARG A 214 25.17 -4.95 11.12
C ARG A 214 23.87 -5.73 10.95
N ALA A 215 22.99 -5.63 11.94
CA ALA A 215 21.64 -6.18 11.83
C ALA A 215 20.87 -5.53 10.68
N VAL A 216 20.18 -6.35 9.89
CA VAL A 216 19.25 -5.87 8.86
C VAL A 216 17.99 -5.38 9.54
N THR A 217 17.59 -4.16 9.25
CA THR A 217 16.32 -3.57 9.71
C THR A 217 15.31 -3.59 8.59
N SER A 218 14.12 -4.14 8.83
CA SER A 218 13.00 -4.06 7.89
C SER A 218 12.10 -2.90 8.27
N HIS A 219 12.04 -1.91 7.39
CA HIS A 219 11.16 -0.75 7.56
C HIS A 219 10.02 -0.72 6.54
N ALA A 220 9.81 -1.84 5.85
CA ALA A 220 8.72 -2.00 4.91
C ALA A 220 7.36 -1.93 5.63
N LYS A 221 6.41 -1.25 4.99
CA LYS A 221 5.03 -1.16 5.44
C LYS A 221 4.15 -1.42 4.24
N LEU A 222 3.72 -2.66 4.13
CA LEU A 222 2.85 -3.09 3.05
C LEU A 222 1.82 -4.11 3.56
N LEU A 223 0.72 -4.18 2.83
CA LEU A 223 -0.32 -5.17 3.01
C LEU A 223 -0.78 -5.61 1.63
N SER A 224 -0.69 -6.90 1.33
CA SER A 224 -1.27 -7.50 0.13
C SER A 224 -2.42 -8.42 0.54
N ILE A 225 -3.55 -8.35 -0.16
CA ILE A 225 -4.76 -9.11 0.12
C ILE A 225 -5.22 -9.80 -1.14
N ASP A 226 -5.43 -11.11 -1.05
CA ASP A 226 -5.98 -11.98 -2.10
C ASP A 226 -5.19 -11.89 -3.42
N HIS A 227 -3.87 -11.63 -3.37
CA HIS A 227 -2.99 -11.45 -4.53
C HIS A 227 -3.48 -10.35 -5.49
N ARG A 228 -4.27 -9.42 -5.02
CA ARG A 228 -4.95 -8.41 -5.84
C ARG A 228 -4.73 -7.00 -5.33
N PHE A 229 -5.04 -6.77 -4.06
CA PHE A 229 -4.90 -5.46 -3.45
C PHE A 229 -3.54 -5.33 -2.81
N LEU A 230 -2.85 -4.24 -3.10
CA LEU A 230 -1.62 -3.86 -2.44
C LEU A 230 -1.79 -2.48 -1.80
N LEU A 231 -1.52 -2.40 -0.51
CA LEU A 231 -1.38 -1.14 0.20
C LEU A 231 0.09 -0.96 0.57
N VAL A 232 0.65 0.17 0.19
CA VAL A 232 2.01 0.59 0.58
C VAL A 232 1.91 1.95 1.24
N GLY A 233 2.59 2.16 2.37
CA GLY A 233 2.46 3.43 3.06
C GLY A 233 3.53 3.70 4.11
N SER A 234 3.32 4.77 4.86
CA SER A 234 4.19 5.16 5.98
C SER A 234 3.72 4.56 7.32
N ALA A 235 2.45 4.20 7.43
CA ALA A 235 1.83 3.74 8.67
C ALA A 235 2.36 2.39 9.15
N ASN A 236 2.82 2.33 10.41
CA ASN A 236 3.00 1.06 11.12
C ASN A 236 1.65 0.50 11.57
N LEU A 237 1.60 -0.79 11.85
CA LEU A 237 0.43 -1.42 12.48
C LEU A 237 0.44 -1.15 14.00
N SER A 238 0.24 0.10 14.36
CA SER A 238 0.31 0.57 15.74
C SER A 238 -0.79 1.60 16.02
N TYR A 239 -1.25 1.64 17.25
CA TYR A 239 -2.25 2.62 17.70
C TYR A 239 -1.84 4.07 17.38
N SER A 240 -0.56 4.40 17.55
CA SER A 240 -0.09 5.77 17.25
C SER A 240 -0.18 6.13 15.78
N ALA A 241 0.06 5.18 14.88
CA ALA A 241 -0.08 5.41 13.44
C ALA A 241 -1.56 5.50 13.03
N GLU A 242 -2.43 4.79 13.73
CA GLU A 242 -3.87 4.77 13.44
C GLU A 242 -4.60 6.01 13.96
N GLU A 243 -4.21 6.53 15.15
CA GLU A 243 -5.01 7.51 15.92
C GLU A 243 -4.31 8.85 16.18
N ARG A 244 -2.99 8.92 16.02
CA ARG A 244 -2.20 10.09 16.43
C ARG A 244 -1.35 10.71 15.32
N ASN A 245 -0.99 9.92 14.32
CA ASN A 245 -0.14 10.37 13.23
C ASN A 245 -0.98 10.70 12.00
N VAL A 246 -0.46 11.62 11.19
CA VAL A 246 -0.89 11.75 9.80
C VAL A 246 -0.04 10.80 8.98
N GLU A 247 -0.67 9.77 8.41
CA GLU A 247 0.02 8.76 7.59
C GLU A 247 -0.64 8.70 6.21
N LEU A 248 0.17 8.50 5.19
CA LEU A 248 -0.27 8.31 3.82
C LEU A 248 -0.01 6.88 3.37
N GLY A 249 -1.02 6.26 2.79
CA GLY A 249 -0.90 5.01 2.05
C GLY A 249 -1.40 5.16 0.62
N LEU A 250 -0.89 4.31 -0.24
CA LEU A 250 -1.41 4.12 -1.60
C LEU A 250 -2.01 2.72 -1.68
N ARG A 251 -3.31 2.67 -1.93
CA ARG A 251 -4.01 1.43 -2.26
C ARG A 251 -4.00 1.25 -3.77
N LEU A 252 -3.51 0.11 -4.20
CA LEU A 252 -3.43 -0.28 -5.61
C LEU A 252 -4.28 -1.56 -5.82
N ASP A 253 -5.15 -1.54 -6.80
CA ASP A 253 -5.84 -2.74 -7.31
C ASP A 253 -5.06 -3.22 -8.54
N ASP A 254 -3.99 -3.99 -8.30
CA ASP A 254 -3.08 -4.47 -9.34
C ASP A 254 -2.58 -5.88 -8.97
N PRO A 255 -3.22 -6.94 -9.51
CA PRO A 255 -2.85 -8.33 -9.22
C PRO A 255 -1.40 -8.66 -9.62
N ALA A 256 -0.88 -8.08 -10.68
CA ALA A 256 0.48 -8.37 -11.14
C ALA A 256 1.52 -7.80 -10.19
N LEU A 257 1.29 -6.56 -9.71
CA LEU A 257 2.16 -5.91 -8.73
C LEU A 257 2.06 -6.59 -7.35
N ALA A 258 0.84 -6.90 -6.90
CA ALA A 258 0.63 -7.60 -5.62
C ALA A 258 1.39 -8.93 -5.62
N HIS A 259 1.22 -9.74 -6.67
CA HIS A 259 1.93 -11.00 -6.81
C HIS A 259 3.45 -10.83 -6.93
N GLY A 260 3.93 -9.80 -7.64
CA GLY A 260 5.35 -9.46 -7.74
C GLY A 260 5.98 -9.16 -6.38
N VAL A 261 5.28 -8.39 -5.53
CA VAL A 261 5.73 -8.05 -4.17
C VAL A 261 5.72 -9.28 -3.25
N GLU A 262 4.71 -10.16 -3.38
CA GLU A 262 4.60 -11.36 -2.53
C GLU A 262 5.65 -12.44 -2.83
N LYS A 263 6.30 -12.38 -3.99
CA LYS A 263 7.37 -13.30 -4.39
C LYS A 263 8.76 -12.89 -3.86
N GLN A 264 8.93 -11.66 -3.41
CA GLN A 264 10.19 -11.16 -2.84
C GLN A 264 10.36 -11.63 -1.39
#